data_262a304759813694753ac1cbe75eb1ae
#
_entry.id   262a304759813694753ac1cbe75eb1ae
#
_cell.length_a   1.000
_cell.length_b   1.000
_cell.length_c   1.000
_cell.angle_alpha   90.00
_cell.angle_beta   90.00
_cell.angle_gamma   90.00
#
_symmetry.space_group_name_H-M   'P 1'
#
loop_
_entity.id
_entity.type
_entity.pdbx_description
1 polymer ?
#
loop_
_entity_poly.entity_id
_entity_poly.type
_entity_poly.pdbx_seq_one_letter_code
_entity_poly.pdbx_strand_id
1 'polypeptide(L)'
;MAGEESQTFDDIFQAIKADPQNAEYTAAGIDPLYAVAEDARVMVIGQAPSHIAQETRIPRNDKSGDRLREWMGVDRVTFYDPHQVAIVPMDFYFPGKGKGGDLPPRKGFAEKWHPVLLGMMPQVRLTMLVG
;
A
#
# COMPACT_ATOMS: atom_id res chain seq x y z
N MET A 1 5.18 -13.00 -27.61
CA MET A 1 5.70 -12.38 -27.52
C MET A 1 5.78 -11.64 -26.53
N ALA A 2 6.42 -11.07 -26.73
CA ALA A 2 6.86 -10.36 -25.72
C ALA A 2 5.92 -9.40 -25.16
N GLY A 3 5.09 -8.87 -25.91
CA GLY A 3 4.17 -7.90 -25.42
C GLY A 3 3.35 -8.43 -24.32
N GLU A 4 3.28 -9.72 -24.29
CA GLU A 4 2.51 -10.30 -23.31
C GLU A 4 3.33 -10.62 -22.13
N GLU A 5 4.50 -10.14 -22.05
CA GLU A 5 5.28 -10.34 -20.89
C GLU A 5 4.58 -9.85 -19.68
N SER A 6 4.78 -10.56 -18.61
CA SER A 6 4.21 -10.22 -17.34
C SER A 6 4.65 -8.85 -16.88
N GLN A 7 3.71 -8.07 -16.42
CA GLN A 7 4.01 -6.82 -15.77
C GLN A 7 4.68 -7.12 -14.44
N THR A 8 5.75 -6.40 -14.12
CA THR A 8 6.44 -6.56 -12.85
C THR A 8 5.89 -5.58 -11.82
N PHE A 9 6.21 -5.81 -10.54
CA PHE A 9 5.85 -4.86 -9.50
C PHE A 9 6.51 -3.50 -9.76
N ASP A 10 7.72 -3.48 -10.31
CA ASP A 10 8.36 -2.21 -10.66
C ASP A 10 7.61 -1.49 -11.76
N ASP A 11 7.13 -2.21 -12.77
CA ASP A 11 6.31 -1.61 -13.83
C ASP A 11 5.08 -0.95 -13.26
N ILE A 12 4.42 -1.60 -12.31
CA ILE A 12 3.23 -1.04 -11.66
C ILE A 12 3.60 0.18 -10.82
N PHE A 13 4.70 0.11 -10.09
CA PHE A 13 5.19 1.22 -9.28
C PHE A 13 5.42 2.46 -10.15
N GLN A 14 6.09 2.27 -11.28
CA GLN A 14 6.34 3.38 -12.21
C GLN A 14 5.05 3.89 -12.84
N ALA A 15 4.10 3.02 -13.14
CA ALA A 15 2.80 3.42 -13.68
C ALA A 15 2.01 4.25 -12.69
N ILE A 16 2.06 3.91 -11.41
CA ILE A 16 1.41 4.69 -10.35
C ILE A 16 2.02 6.08 -10.30
N LYS A 17 3.33 6.17 -10.31
CA LYS A 17 4.04 7.46 -10.27
C LYS A 17 3.73 8.32 -11.50
N ALA A 18 3.54 7.70 -12.63
CA ALA A 18 3.28 8.41 -13.89
C ALA A 18 1.80 8.82 -14.06
N ASP A 19 0.90 8.29 -13.23
CA ASP A 19 -0.51 8.61 -13.32
C ASP A 19 -0.72 10.10 -13.01
N PRO A 20 -1.42 10.84 -13.89
CA PRO A 20 -1.69 12.26 -13.64
C PRO A 20 -2.36 12.55 -12.30
N GLN A 21 -3.14 11.61 -11.78
CA GLN A 21 -3.77 11.72 -10.48
C GLN A 21 -2.75 11.92 -9.36
N ASN A 22 -1.53 11.41 -9.56
CA ASN A 22 -0.46 11.43 -8.57
C ASN A 22 0.65 12.44 -8.91
N ALA A 23 0.43 13.29 -9.91
CA ALA A 23 1.47 14.18 -10.42
C ALA A 23 2.08 15.09 -9.37
N GLU A 24 1.29 15.62 -8.45
CA GLU A 24 1.79 16.51 -7.40
C GLU A 24 2.75 15.78 -6.47
N TYR A 25 2.43 14.55 -6.10
CA TYR A 25 3.29 13.75 -5.23
C TYR A 25 4.60 13.41 -5.94
N THR A 26 4.50 12.99 -7.18
CA THR A 26 5.68 12.63 -7.97
C THR A 26 6.60 13.84 -8.15
N ALA A 27 6.03 15.01 -8.44
CA ALA A 27 6.79 16.25 -8.57
C ALA A 27 7.48 16.65 -7.27
N ALA A 28 6.91 16.30 -6.13
CA ALA A 28 7.49 16.59 -4.82
C ALA A 28 8.49 15.51 -4.36
N GLY A 29 8.74 14.50 -5.18
CA GLY A 29 9.65 13.42 -4.82
C GLY A 29 9.06 12.40 -3.85
N ILE A 30 7.74 12.34 -3.75
CA ILE A 30 7.05 11.41 -2.85
C ILE A 30 6.63 10.17 -3.63
N ASP A 31 7.08 9.01 -3.16
CA ASP A 31 6.76 7.74 -3.79
C ASP A 31 5.48 7.13 -3.20
N PRO A 32 4.75 6.31 -3.98
CA PRO A 32 3.61 5.59 -3.44
C PRO A 32 4.07 4.62 -2.35
N LEU A 33 3.27 4.50 -1.30
CA LEU A 33 3.62 3.71 -0.13
C LEU A 33 2.75 2.47 -0.02
N TYR A 34 3.34 1.33 -0.27
CA TYR A 34 2.74 0.01 -0.10
C TYR A 34 3.86 -1.02 -0.08
N ALA A 35 3.55 -2.23 0.37
CA ALA A 35 4.54 -3.30 0.41
C ALA A 35 3.91 -4.57 -0.16
N VAL A 36 4.51 -5.12 -1.19
CA VAL A 36 3.98 -6.28 -1.90
C VAL A 36 5.10 -7.23 -2.30
N ALA A 37 4.75 -8.51 -2.42
CA ALA A 37 5.63 -9.51 -2.99
C ALA A 37 4.78 -10.63 -3.56
N GLU A 38 5.27 -11.31 -4.56
CA GLU A 38 4.54 -12.35 -5.27
C GLU A 38 4.05 -13.46 -4.36
N ASP A 39 4.82 -13.78 -3.33
CA ASP A 39 4.53 -14.87 -2.40
C ASP A 39 3.88 -14.43 -1.09
N ALA A 40 3.40 -13.21 -1.01
CA ALA A 40 2.65 -12.75 0.16
C ALA A 40 1.42 -13.63 0.40
N ARG A 41 1.15 -13.95 1.67
CA ARG A 41 0.04 -14.83 2.05
C ARG A 41 -1.13 -14.08 2.66
N VAL A 42 -0.85 -12.93 3.27
CA VAL A 42 -1.86 -12.09 3.91
C VAL A 42 -1.77 -10.71 3.29
N MET A 43 -2.90 -10.11 3.00
CA MET A 43 -2.93 -8.73 2.52
C MET A 43 -3.70 -7.88 3.51
N VAL A 44 -3.09 -6.80 3.97
CA VAL A 44 -3.72 -5.83 4.88
C VAL A 44 -4.09 -4.60 4.08
N ILE A 45 -5.36 -4.26 4.09
CA ILE A 45 -5.87 -3.06 3.42
C ILE A 45 -6.29 -2.07 4.51
N GLY A 46 -5.55 -0.98 4.63
CA GLY A 46 -5.89 0.11 5.53
C GLY A 46 -6.41 1.30 4.73
N GLN A 47 -6.57 2.41 5.40
CA GLN A 47 -7.06 3.63 4.75
C GLN A 47 -5.95 4.26 3.89
N ALA A 48 -5.44 5.40 4.27
CA ALA A 48 -4.31 6.02 3.60
C ALA A 48 -3.13 6.07 4.57
N PRO A 49 -1.90 6.21 4.06
CA PRO A 49 -0.74 6.36 4.94
C PRO A 49 -0.89 7.59 5.82
N SER A 50 -0.40 7.51 7.05
CA SER A 50 -0.26 8.66 7.91
C SER A 50 0.94 9.50 7.44
N HIS A 51 1.04 10.71 7.97
CA HIS A 51 2.20 11.56 7.69
C HIS A 51 3.50 10.87 8.11
N ILE A 52 3.50 10.20 9.26
CA ILE A 52 4.68 9.49 9.76
C ILE A 52 5.05 8.32 8.84
N ALA A 53 4.05 7.54 8.42
CA ALA A 53 4.30 6.43 7.52
C ALA A 53 4.88 6.94 6.19
N GLN A 54 4.35 8.03 5.65
CA GLN A 54 4.83 8.60 4.41
C GLN A 54 6.28 9.09 4.54
N GLU A 55 6.62 9.76 5.65
CA GLU A 55 7.98 10.24 5.87
C GLU A 55 8.98 9.11 6.02
N THR A 56 8.62 8.07 6.76
CA THR A 56 9.53 6.95 7.02
C THR A 56 9.55 5.95 5.88
N ARG A 57 8.60 6.05 4.94
CA ARG A 57 8.44 5.11 3.81
C ARG A 57 8.20 3.68 4.26
N ILE A 58 7.64 3.50 5.45
CA ILE A 58 7.26 2.19 5.98
C ILE A 58 5.74 2.19 6.18
N PRO A 59 5.00 1.37 5.41
CA PRO A 59 3.54 1.32 5.55
C PRO A 59 3.13 0.90 6.96
N ARG A 60 2.11 1.56 7.49
CA ARG A 60 1.59 1.26 8.84
C ARG A 60 2.61 1.50 9.96
N ASN A 61 3.62 2.34 9.72
CA ASN A 61 4.62 2.65 10.74
C ASN A 61 4.11 3.77 11.66
N ASP A 62 3.07 3.46 12.42
CA ASP A 62 2.43 4.37 13.36
C ASP A 62 1.73 3.55 14.45
N LYS A 63 1.05 4.22 15.38
CA LYS A 63 0.37 3.54 16.49
C LYS A 63 -0.70 2.55 16.02
N SER A 64 -1.36 2.87 14.94
CA SER A 64 -2.39 2.01 14.37
C SER A 64 -1.77 0.70 13.84
N GLY A 65 -0.59 0.80 13.24
CA GLY A 65 0.16 -0.38 12.80
C GLY A 65 0.64 -1.22 13.97
N ASP A 66 1.10 -0.59 15.04
CA ASP A 66 1.53 -1.29 16.24
C ASP A 66 0.38 -2.09 16.85
N ARG A 67 -0.79 -1.49 16.93
CA ARG A 67 -1.97 -2.16 17.47
C ARG A 67 -2.39 -3.35 16.59
N LEU A 68 -2.33 -3.16 15.27
CA LEU A 68 -2.68 -4.23 14.33
C LEU A 68 -1.73 -5.43 14.49
N ARG A 69 -0.44 -5.17 14.65
CA ARG A 69 0.54 -6.24 14.87
C ARG A 69 0.23 -7.04 16.14
N GLU A 70 -0.16 -6.35 17.21
CA GLU A 70 -0.53 -7.00 18.45
C GLU A 70 -1.74 -7.92 18.24
N TRP A 71 -2.75 -7.44 17.54
CA TRP A 71 -3.94 -8.24 17.26
C TRP A 71 -3.66 -9.44 16.39
N MET A 72 -2.76 -9.31 15.42
CA MET A 72 -2.37 -10.41 14.55
C MET A 72 -1.47 -11.42 15.25
N GLY A 73 -0.86 -11.03 16.36
CA GLY A 73 0.06 -11.89 17.08
C GLY A 73 1.36 -12.12 16.35
N VAL A 74 1.78 -11.19 15.50
CA VAL A 74 3.03 -11.29 14.73
C VAL A 74 4.02 -10.25 15.22
N ASP A 75 5.30 -10.57 15.08
CA ASP A 75 6.34 -9.62 15.43
C ASP A 75 6.55 -8.61 14.30
N ARG A 76 7.37 -7.61 14.59
CA ARG A 76 7.63 -6.54 13.65
C ARG A 76 8.31 -7.04 12.37
N VAL A 77 9.22 -7.97 12.50
CA VAL A 77 9.96 -8.52 11.35
C VAL A 77 8.99 -9.21 10.39
N THR A 78 8.12 -10.06 10.92
CA THR A 78 7.13 -10.76 10.11
C THR A 78 6.13 -9.80 9.47
N PHE A 79 5.64 -8.84 10.24
CA PHE A 79 4.64 -7.89 9.76
C PHE A 79 5.17 -7.04 8.59
N TYR A 80 6.42 -6.64 8.66
CA TYR A 80 7.02 -5.81 7.60
C TYR A 80 7.78 -6.61 6.55
N ASP A 81 7.68 -7.94 6.59
CA ASP A 81 8.21 -8.78 5.52
C ASP A 81 7.15 -8.93 4.43
N PRO A 82 7.33 -8.29 3.26
CA PRO A 82 6.30 -8.33 2.21
C PRO A 82 6.09 -9.75 1.64
N HIS A 83 7.03 -10.66 1.85
CA HIS A 83 6.86 -12.06 1.46
C HIS A 83 5.86 -12.80 2.34
N GLN A 84 5.53 -12.23 3.50
CA GLN A 84 4.54 -12.79 4.42
C GLN A 84 3.27 -11.95 4.42
N VAL A 85 3.41 -10.65 4.59
CA VAL A 85 2.29 -9.73 4.75
C VAL A 85 2.43 -8.57 3.76
N ALA A 86 1.52 -8.50 2.81
CA ALA A 86 1.45 -7.36 1.91
C ALA A 86 0.61 -6.27 2.58
N ILE A 87 1.05 -5.03 2.47
CA ILE A 87 0.33 -3.89 3.02
C ILE A 87 -0.05 -2.98 1.85
N VAL A 88 -1.35 -2.93 1.57
CA VAL A 88 -1.87 -2.21 0.40
C VAL A 88 -2.97 -1.25 0.87
N PRO A 89 -2.60 -0.01 1.23
CA PRO A 89 -3.59 0.97 1.68
C PRO A 89 -4.58 1.32 0.58
N MET A 90 -5.72 1.89 0.92
CA MET A 90 -6.71 2.34 -0.06
C MET A 90 -6.25 3.56 -0.86
N ASP A 91 -5.27 4.29 -0.34
CA ASP A 91 -4.54 5.31 -1.09
C ASP A 91 -3.07 5.09 -0.75
N PHE A 92 -2.19 5.22 -1.71
CA PHE A 92 -0.75 4.98 -1.50
C PHE A 92 0.00 6.24 -1.08
N TYR A 93 -0.71 7.34 -0.90
CA TYR A 93 -0.13 8.63 -0.52
C TYR A 93 -0.91 9.21 0.64
N PHE A 94 -0.21 9.98 1.48
CA PHE A 94 -0.87 10.72 2.54
C PHE A 94 -1.71 11.84 1.92
N PRO A 95 -3.04 11.82 2.09
CA PRO A 95 -3.91 12.77 1.40
C PRO A 95 -3.98 14.15 2.04
N GLY A 96 -3.34 14.33 3.19
CA GLY A 96 -3.35 15.61 3.88
C GLY A 96 -4.23 15.59 5.12
N LYS A 97 -4.22 16.71 5.85
CA LYS A 97 -5.03 16.85 7.06
C LYS A 97 -6.29 17.63 6.78
N GLY A 98 -7.40 17.17 7.34
CA GLY A 98 -8.67 17.86 7.33
C GLY A 98 -8.96 18.42 8.73
N LYS A 99 -10.18 18.87 8.93
CA LYS A 99 -10.59 19.48 10.21
C LYS A 99 -10.64 18.49 11.37
N GLY A 100 -10.99 17.24 11.08
CA GLY A 100 -11.15 16.22 12.11
C GLY A 100 -10.08 15.15 12.11
N GLY A 101 -8.92 15.44 11.52
CA GLY A 101 -7.84 14.47 11.38
C GLY A 101 -7.41 14.35 9.93
N ASP A 102 -6.78 13.24 9.57
CA ASP A 102 -6.32 13.02 8.21
C ASP A 102 -7.49 12.88 7.26
N LEU A 103 -7.31 13.35 6.04
CA LEU A 103 -8.33 13.20 5.00
C LEU A 103 -8.47 11.73 4.62
N PRO A 104 -9.65 11.32 4.15
CA PRO A 104 -9.85 9.93 3.72
C PRO A 104 -9.08 9.64 2.43
N PRO A 105 -8.91 8.35 2.08
CA PRO A 105 -8.32 7.97 0.80
C PRO A 105 -9.07 8.62 -0.36
N ARG A 106 -8.35 8.94 -1.42
CA ARG A 106 -8.97 9.54 -2.62
C ARG A 106 -9.90 8.54 -3.29
N LYS A 107 -11.01 9.04 -3.81
CA LYS A 107 -11.99 8.20 -4.49
C LYS A 107 -11.41 7.58 -5.75
N GLY A 108 -11.73 6.30 -5.96
CA GLY A 108 -11.33 5.60 -7.17
C GLY A 108 -9.91 5.09 -7.18
N PHE A 109 -9.08 5.49 -6.21
CA PHE A 109 -7.68 5.09 -6.18
C PHE A 109 -7.54 3.57 -6.00
N ALA A 110 -8.19 3.02 -4.98
CA ALA A 110 -8.12 1.60 -4.69
C ALA A 110 -8.70 0.76 -5.85
N GLU A 111 -9.83 1.20 -6.40
CA GLU A 111 -10.47 0.47 -7.50
C GLU A 111 -9.57 0.38 -8.71
N LYS A 112 -8.70 1.35 -8.91
CA LYS A 112 -7.78 1.37 -10.04
C LYS A 112 -6.57 0.46 -9.82
N TRP A 113 -6.00 0.48 -8.62
CA TRP A 113 -4.70 -0.16 -8.40
C TRP A 113 -4.73 -1.48 -7.63
N HIS A 114 -5.70 -1.68 -6.72
CA HIS A 114 -5.77 -2.91 -5.94
C HIS A 114 -5.91 -4.17 -6.79
N PRO A 115 -6.81 -4.20 -7.80
CA PRO A 115 -6.93 -5.42 -8.62
C PRO A 115 -5.64 -5.77 -9.35
N VAL A 116 -4.89 -4.76 -9.79
CA VAL A 116 -3.63 -4.97 -10.49
C VAL A 116 -2.61 -5.64 -9.57
N LEU A 117 -2.46 -5.13 -8.36
CA LEU A 117 -1.53 -5.69 -7.39
C LEU A 117 -1.96 -7.07 -6.91
N LEU A 118 -3.24 -7.23 -6.59
CA LEU A 118 -3.76 -8.50 -6.10
C LEU A 118 -3.58 -9.60 -7.15
N GLY A 119 -3.74 -9.27 -8.42
CA GLY A 119 -3.54 -10.22 -9.51
C GLY A 119 -2.11 -10.76 -9.58
N MET A 120 -1.15 -10.05 -8.98
CA MET A 120 0.25 -10.47 -8.96
C MET A 120 0.65 -11.18 -7.67
N MET A 121 -0.30 -11.37 -6.77
CA MET A 121 -0.04 -12.03 -5.48
C MET A 121 -0.94 -13.26 -5.32
N PRO A 122 -0.71 -14.32 -6.12
CA PRO A 122 -1.62 -15.47 -6.15
C PRO A 122 -1.62 -16.30 -4.87
N GLN A 123 -0.65 -16.07 -3.97
CA GLN A 123 -0.56 -16.80 -2.72
C GLN A 123 -1.38 -16.17 -1.60
N VAL A 124 -1.98 -15.00 -1.81
CA VAL A 124 -2.79 -14.35 -0.78
C VAL A 124 -4.03 -15.20 -0.50
N ARG A 125 -4.16 -15.61 0.76
CA ARG A 125 -5.28 -16.45 1.23
C ARG A 125 -6.19 -15.71 2.19
N LEU A 126 -5.73 -14.60 2.75
CA LEU A 126 -6.49 -13.82 3.71
C LEU A 126 -6.29 -12.34 3.41
N THR A 127 -7.39 -11.62 3.30
CA THR A 127 -7.35 -10.16 3.15
C THR A 127 -8.04 -9.55 4.36
N MET A 128 -7.32 -8.67 5.07
CA MET A 128 -7.84 -8.00 6.25
C MET A 128 -8.13 -6.54 5.93
N LEU A 129 -9.35 -6.12 6.17
CA LEU A 129 -9.75 -4.73 6.01
C LEU A 129 -9.66 -4.04 7.37
N VAL A 130 -8.92 -2.96 7.44
CA VAL A 130 -8.65 -2.26 8.70
C VAL A 130 -9.07 -0.80 8.56
N GLY A 131 -9.96 -0.40 9.43
CA GLY A 131 -10.50 0.96 9.42
C GLY A 131 -9.76 1.96 10.28
#